data_d713e63965f770527b71b9ebe5d9995a
#
_entry.id   d713e63965f770527b71b9ebe5d9995a
#
_cell.length_a   1.000
_cell.length_b   1.000
_cell.length_c   1.000
_cell.angle_alpha   90.00
_cell.angle_beta   90.00
_cell.angle_gamma   90.00
#
_symmetry.space_group_name_H-M   'P 1'
#
loop_
_entity.id
_entity.type
_entity.pdbx_description
1 polymer ?
#
loop_
_entity_poly.entity_id
_entity_poly.type
_entity_poly.pdbx_seq_one_letter_code
_entity_poly.pdbx_strand_id
1 'polypeptide(L)'
;MKGKRALLINPWIYDFAAYDFWAKPLGLLYLGSILGKSGFGVDLIDLLDVHHPLLERSNLKRPKRKEDGRGHLLREEVEKPPPLKGIPRRFYRFGMPPDLFREALCCLPTPDLILVTSGMTYWYLGVRETIKVIKEIFPTVPVLLGGIYASLLPDHARRHSGADRVIPGRGEETVERIIKEAGGD
;
A
#
# COMPACT_ATOMS: atom_id res chain seq x y z
N MET A 1 14.16 -6.30 25.10
CA MET A 1 14.48 -5.84 23.72
C MET A 1 13.18 -5.33 23.10
N LYS A 2 13.12 -4.13 22.50
CA LYS A 2 11.97 -3.75 21.71
C LYS A 2 11.87 -4.72 20.53
N GLY A 3 10.77 -5.44 20.39
CA GLY A 3 10.54 -6.33 19.25
C GLY A 3 10.58 -5.53 17.94
N LYS A 4 11.09 -6.10 16.86
CA LYS A 4 11.08 -5.48 15.53
C LYS A 4 9.66 -5.24 15.05
N ARG A 5 9.45 -4.22 14.26
CA ARG A 5 8.13 -3.81 13.74
C ARG A 5 8.13 -3.78 12.21
N ALA A 6 7.06 -4.29 11.64
CA ALA A 6 6.81 -4.22 10.21
C ALA A 6 5.51 -3.45 9.94
N LEU A 7 5.56 -2.53 8.98
CA LEU A 7 4.38 -1.82 8.48
C LEU A 7 4.00 -2.38 7.11
N LEU A 8 2.76 -2.78 6.98
CA LEU A 8 2.17 -3.31 5.75
C LEU A 8 1.31 -2.23 5.11
N ILE A 9 1.45 -1.99 3.81
CA ILE A 9 0.69 -0.94 3.12
C ILE A 9 0.06 -1.48 1.83
N ASN A 10 -1.27 -1.35 1.73
CA ASN A 10 -2.01 -1.50 0.50
C ASN A 10 -2.16 -0.12 -0.15
N PRO A 11 -1.57 0.14 -1.33
CA PRO A 11 -1.43 1.47 -1.90
C PRO A 11 -2.72 2.00 -2.54
N TRP A 12 -2.70 3.29 -2.90
CA TRP A 12 -3.72 3.92 -3.74
C TRP A 12 -3.86 3.24 -5.09
N ILE A 13 -5.07 3.38 -5.66
CA ILE A 13 -5.33 3.10 -7.08
C ILE A 13 -5.46 4.42 -7.82
N TYR A 14 -4.75 4.54 -8.94
CA TYR A 14 -4.89 5.63 -9.90
C TYR A 14 -5.48 5.07 -11.18
N ASP A 15 -6.73 5.43 -11.49
CA ASP A 15 -7.45 4.85 -12.62
C ASP A 15 -8.64 5.74 -13.04
N PHE A 16 -9.25 5.41 -14.17
CA PHE A 16 -10.52 5.99 -14.62
C PHE A 16 -11.73 5.45 -13.84
N ALA A 17 -11.63 4.24 -13.29
CA ALA A 17 -12.66 3.61 -12.48
C ALA A 17 -12.05 2.55 -11.55
N ALA A 18 -12.54 2.49 -10.32
CA ALA A 18 -12.30 1.39 -9.40
C ALA A 18 -13.55 1.17 -8.53
N TYR A 19 -13.80 -0.08 -8.19
CA TYR A 19 -14.94 -0.50 -7.38
C TYR A 19 -14.48 -1.62 -6.45
N ASP A 20 -14.93 -1.57 -5.20
CA ASP A 20 -14.60 -2.60 -4.22
C ASP A 20 -15.56 -3.78 -4.32
N PHE A 21 -15.01 -4.94 -4.67
CA PHE A 21 -15.65 -6.26 -4.68
C PHE A 21 -15.08 -7.16 -3.58
N TRP A 22 -14.83 -6.61 -2.38
CA TRP A 22 -14.17 -7.26 -1.23
C TRP A 22 -12.69 -7.61 -1.49
N ALA A 23 -12.06 -6.94 -2.44
CA ALA A 23 -10.65 -7.18 -2.75
C ALA A 23 -9.77 -6.67 -1.60
N LYS A 24 -9.30 -7.59 -0.77
CA LYS A 24 -8.32 -7.32 0.29
C LYS A 24 -6.94 -7.80 -0.13
N PRO A 25 -5.86 -7.20 0.37
CA PRO A 25 -4.48 -7.54 0.01
C PRO A 25 -4.05 -8.87 0.69
N LEU A 26 -4.66 -10.00 0.32
CA LEU A 26 -4.48 -11.29 0.98
C LEU A 26 -3.02 -11.72 1.07
N GLY A 27 -2.23 -11.55 0.00
CA GLY A 27 -0.81 -11.87 0.01
C GLY A 27 -0.04 -11.06 1.06
N LEU A 28 -0.34 -9.76 1.19
CA LEU A 28 0.26 -8.90 2.19
C LEU A 28 -0.14 -9.31 3.62
N LEU A 29 -1.42 -9.63 3.83
CA LEU A 29 -1.92 -10.12 5.12
C LEU A 29 -1.29 -11.46 5.51
N TYR A 30 -1.06 -12.34 4.54
CA TYR A 30 -0.37 -13.60 4.76
C TYR A 30 1.07 -13.39 5.23
N LEU A 31 1.84 -12.50 4.56
CA LEU A 31 3.18 -12.12 4.99
C LEU A 31 3.19 -11.49 6.39
N GLY A 32 2.20 -10.66 6.70
CA GLY A 32 2.01 -10.08 8.03
C GLY A 32 1.79 -11.15 9.09
N SER A 33 1.03 -12.20 8.78
CA SER A 33 0.83 -13.34 9.69
C SER A 33 2.13 -14.09 9.98
N ILE A 34 2.97 -14.31 8.96
CA ILE A 34 4.30 -14.94 9.12
C ILE A 34 5.19 -14.09 10.03
N LEU A 35 5.27 -12.78 9.76
CA LEU A 35 6.04 -11.84 10.58
C LEU A 35 5.56 -11.81 12.04
N GLY A 36 4.24 -11.73 12.25
CA GLY A 36 3.65 -11.71 13.59
C GLY A 36 3.94 -13.00 14.39
N LYS A 37 3.85 -14.16 13.74
CA LYS A 37 4.22 -15.45 14.36
C LYS A 37 5.71 -15.53 14.72
N SER A 38 6.55 -14.76 14.06
CA SER A 38 8.00 -14.67 14.31
C SER A 38 8.38 -13.55 15.28
N GLY A 39 7.39 -12.96 15.98
CA GLY A 39 7.63 -11.98 17.04
C GLY A 39 7.74 -10.52 16.57
N PHE A 40 7.44 -10.22 15.31
CA PHE A 40 7.34 -8.84 14.86
C PHE A 40 6.02 -8.21 15.34
N GLY A 41 6.09 -6.96 15.79
CA GLY A 41 4.90 -6.09 15.82
C GLY A 41 4.49 -5.76 14.38
N VAL A 42 3.22 -5.99 14.03
CA VAL A 42 2.74 -5.78 12.66
C VAL A 42 1.61 -4.76 12.66
N ASP A 43 1.80 -3.69 11.90
CA ASP A 43 0.77 -2.68 11.63
C ASP A 43 0.34 -2.76 10.16
N LEU A 44 -0.91 -2.44 9.87
CA LEU A 44 -1.46 -2.40 8.51
C LEU A 44 -2.14 -1.07 8.24
N ILE A 45 -1.80 -0.45 7.12
CA ILE A 45 -2.57 0.64 6.52
C ILE A 45 -3.08 0.17 5.15
N ASP A 46 -4.39 -0.04 5.05
CA ASP A 46 -5.06 -0.25 3.76
C ASP A 46 -5.63 1.09 3.29
N LEU A 47 -4.99 1.73 2.30
CA LEU A 47 -5.45 3.02 1.79
C LEU A 47 -6.81 2.93 1.11
N LEU A 48 -7.26 1.74 0.73
CA LEU A 48 -8.56 1.50 0.12
C LEU A 48 -9.67 1.22 1.15
N ASP A 49 -9.31 1.10 2.43
CA ASP A 49 -10.30 0.84 3.49
C ASP A 49 -11.16 2.08 3.76
N VAL A 50 -12.44 1.98 3.43
CA VAL A 50 -13.44 3.04 3.64
C VAL A 50 -13.92 3.13 5.10
N HIS A 51 -13.51 2.19 5.96
CA HIS A 51 -13.85 2.12 7.38
C HIS A 51 -12.68 2.49 8.30
N HIS A 52 -11.58 3.01 7.73
CA HIS A 52 -10.43 3.41 8.53
C HIS A 52 -10.82 4.46 9.59
N PRO A 53 -10.38 4.33 10.86
CA PRO A 53 -10.82 5.21 11.97
C PRO A 53 -10.60 6.71 11.71
N LEU A 54 -9.53 7.10 11.02
CA LEU A 54 -9.30 8.50 10.65
C LEU A 54 -10.34 9.02 9.66
N LEU A 55 -10.84 8.18 8.75
CA LEU A 55 -11.94 8.55 7.87
C LEU A 55 -13.24 8.72 8.65
N GLU A 56 -13.44 7.96 9.72
CA GLU A 56 -14.62 8.07 10.57
C GLU A 56 -14.68 9.40 11.32
N ARG A 57 -13.53 9.95 11.69
CA ARG A 57 -13.40 11.23 12.37
C ARG A 57 -13.38 12.43 11.41
N SER A 58 -13.18 12.18 10.12
CA SER A 58 -13.17 13.22 9.10
C SER A 58 -14.59 13.62 8.68
N ASN A 59 -14.76 14.87 8.23
CA ASN A 59 -16.03 15.34 7.65
C ASN A 59 -16.23 14.90 6.19
N LEU A 60 -15.48 13.92 5.71
CA LEU A 60 -15.56 13.45 4.33
C LEU A 60 -16.84 12.64 4.11
N LYS A 61 -17.51 12.93 3.00
CA LYS A 61 -18.67 12.15 2.58
C LYS A 61 -18.25 10.73 2.26
N ARG A 62 -18.79 9.78 3.00
CA ARG A 62 -18.52 8.36 2.75
C ARG A 62 -19.08 7.91 1.41
N PRO A 63 -18.38 7.05 0.69
CA PRO A 63 -18.89 6.48 -0.55
C PRO A 63 -20.08 5.55 -0.27
N LYS A 64 -20.99 5.49 -1.24
CA LYS A 64 -22.15 4.59 -1.14
C LYS A 64 -21.69 3.13 -1.16
N ARG A 65 -22.21 2.34 -0.21
CA ARG A 65 -21.99 0.89 -0.11
C ARG A 65 -23.33 0.16 -0.27
N LYS A 66 -23.27 -1.09 -0.76
CA LYS A 66 -24.41 -2.01 -0.77
C LYS A 66 -24.49 -2.75 0.55
N GLU A 67 -25.61 -3.39 0.83
CA GLU A 67 -25.82 -4.19 2.06
C GLU A 67 -24.81 -5.32 2.20
N ASP A 68 -24.36 -5.89 1.08
CA ASP A 68 -23.35 -6.94 1.03
C ASP A 68 -21.89 -6.43 1.21
N GLY A 69 -21.70 -5.14 1.48
CA GLY A 69 -20.40 -4.52 1.70
C GLY A 69 -19.67 -4.08 0.43
N ARG A 70 -20.10 -4.43 -0.78
CA ARG A 70 -19.53 -3.89 -2.03
C ARG A 70 -19.82 -2.40 -2.16
N GLY A 71 -19.01 -1.68 -2.90
CA GLY A 71 -19.33 -0.28 -3.14
C GLY A 71 -18.23 0.54 -3.76
N HIS A 72 -18.49 1.83 -3.82
CA HIS A 72 -17.51 2.78 -4.30
C HIS A 72 -16.39 2.96 -3.25
N LEU A 73 -15.18 3.20 -3.75
CA LEU A 73 -14.06 3.69 -2.94
C LEU A 73 -14.15 5.21 -2.80
N LEU A 74 -13.52 5.76 -1.77
CA LEU A 74 -13.23 7.20 -1.75
C LEU A 74 -12.41 7.52 -2.99
N ARG A 75 -12.67 8.69 -3.59
CA ARG A 75 -11.92 9.13 -4.76
C ARG A 75 -11.81 10.63 -4.85
N GLU A 76 -10.72 11.06 -5.43
CA GLU A 76 -10.47 12.45 -5.78
C GLU A 76 -10.03 12.53 -7.24
N GLU A 77 -10.56 13.48 -7.99
CA GLU A 77 -10.14 13.73 -9.38
C GLU A 77 -8.73 14.31 -9.38
N VAL A 78 -7.85 13.74 -10.19
CA VAL A 78 -6.46 14.15 -10.31
C VAL A 78 -6.09 14.36 -11.77
N GLU A 79 -5.01 15.11 -12.02
CA GLU A 79 -4.52 15.32 -13.36
C GLU A 79 -4.09 14.00 -14.01
N LYS A 80 -4.47 13.83 -15.28
CA LYS A 80 -4.06 12.69 -16.08
C LYS A 80 -2.58 12.76 -16.40
N PRO A 81 -1.85 11.65 -16.28
CA PRO A 81 -0.50 11.58 -16.82
C PRO A 81 -0.50 11.84 -18.34
N PRO A 82 0.60 12.41 -18.90
CA PRO A 82 0.66 12.81 -20.29
C PRO A 82 0.15 11.77 -21.31
N PRO A 83 0.49 10.47 -21.20
CA PRO A 83 0.01 9.46 -22.14
C PRO A 83 -1.51 9.25 -22.14
N LEU A 84 -2.20 9.64 -21.05
CA LEU A 84 -3.64 9.45 -20.89
C LEU A 84 -4.47 10.71 -21.18
N LYS A 85 -3.84 11.85 -21.49
CA LYS A 85 -4.54 13.12 -21.71
C LYS A 85 -5.57 13.08 -22.83
N GLY A 86 -5.33 12.27 -23.88
CA GLY A 86 -6.25 12.11 -25.01
C GLY A 86 -7.52 11.28 -24.71
N ILE A 87 -7.62 10.63 -23.57
CA ILE A 87 -8.77 9.81 -23.21
C ILE A 87 -9.87 10.72 -22.63
N PRO A 88 -11.11 10.78 -23.19
CA PRO A 88 -12.18 11.67 -22.75
C PRO A 88 -12.89 11.15 -21.49
N ARG A 89 -12.15 10.76 -20.45
CA ARG A 89 -12.67 10.28 -19.16
C ARG A 89 -11.93 10.97 -18.03
N ARG A 90 -12.59 11.18 -16.88
CA ARG A 90 -11.95 11.70 -15.68
C ARG A 90 -11.03 10.63 -15.07
N PHE A 91 -9.93 11.07 -14.50
CA PHE A 91 -8.94 10.22 -13.86
C PHE A 91 -8.91 10.50 -12.36
N TYR A 92 -8.81 9.45 -11.56
CA TYR A 92 -8.98 9.58 -10.11
C TYR A 92 -7.87 8.88 -9.35
N ARG A 93 -7.55 9.41 -8.19
CA ARG A 93 -6.93 8.68 -7.10
C ARG A 93 -8.05 8.08 -6.24
N PHE A 94 -8.03 6.78 -6.04
CA PHE A 94 -8.94 6.07 -5.16
C PHE A 94 -8.23 5.73 -3.86
N GLY A 95 -8.94 5.93 -2.74
CA GLY A 95 -8.50 5.61 -1.39
C GLY A 95 -8.47 6.82 -0.46
N MET A 96 -7.86 6.63 0.69
CA MET A 96 -7.70 7.63 1.74
C MET A 96 -6.98 8.90 1.22
N PRO A 97 -7.42 10.13 1.61
CA PRO A 97 -6.70 11.36 1.28
C PRO A 97 -5.24 11.35 1.77
N PRO A 98 -4.31 11.99 1.05
CA PRO A 98 -2.89 12.01 1.42
C PRO A 98 -2.61 12.57 2.81
N ASP A 99 -3.35 13.59 3.23
CA ASP A 99 -3.14 14.21 4.54
C ASP A 99 -3.50 13.23 5.67
N LEU A 100 -4.60 12.47 5.51
CA LEU A 100 -4.97 11.43 6.47
C LEU A 100 -4.01 10.25 6.43
N PHE A 101 -3.43 9.93 5.27
CA PHE A 101 -2.38 8.92 5.19
C PHE A 101 -1.10 9.38 5.93
N ARG A 102 -0.70 10.63 5.78
CA ARG A 102 0.43 11.21 6.54
C ARG A 102 0.14 11.15 8.06
N GLU A 103 -1.06 11.53 8.47
CA GLU A 103 -1.49 11.44 9.87
C GLU A 103 -1.41 9.99 10.37
N ALA A 104 -1.93 9.02 9.60
CA ALA A 104 -1.86 7.60 9.95
C ALA A 104 -0.41 7.13 10.15
N LEU A 105 0.51 7.53 9.27
CA LEU A 105 1.93 7.20 9.39
C LEU A 105 2.57 7.84 10.63
N CYS A 106 2.26 9.11 10.90
CA CYS A 106 2.80 9.84 12.05
C CYS A 106 2.29 9.29 13.39
N CYS A 107 1.12 8.66 13.43
CA CYS A 107 0.58 8.04 14.64
C CYS A 107 1.24 6.69 14.98
N LEU A 108 2.00 6.10 14.07
CA LEU A 108 2.68 4.82 14.28
C LEU A 108 4.09 5.00 14.83
N PRO A 109 4.58 4.05 15.64
CA PRO A 109 5.99 3.96 15.95
C PRO A 109 6.79 3.72 14.67
N THR A 110 7.99 4.27 14.58
CA THR A 110 8.88 4.02 13.43
C THR A 110 9.07 2.52 13.22
N PRO A 111 8.71 1.98 12.05
CA PRO A 111 8.90 0.57 11.75
C PRO A 111 10.37 0.28 11.39
N ASP A 112 10.79 -0.97 11.52
CA ASP A 112 12.09 -1.44 11.05
C ASP A 112 12.05 -1.84 9.56
N LEU A 113 10.84 -2.08 9.03
CA LEU A 113 10.59 -2.57 7.67
C LEU A 113 9.21 -2.14 7.19
N ILE A 114 9.10 -1.77 5.92
CA ILE A 114 7.82 -1.48 5.27
C ILE A 114 7.62 -2.39 4.07
N LEU A 115 6.50 -3.10 4.04
CA LEU A 115 6.07 -3.93 2.90
C LEU A 115 4.91 -3.24 2.17
N VAL A 116 5.11 -2.95 0.89
CA VAL A 116 4.07 -2.40 0.02
C VAL A 116 3.65 -3.47 -0.98
N THR A 117 2.36 -3.71 -1.11
CA THR A 117 1.84 -4.59 -2.16
C THR A 117 1.58 -3.82 -3.44
N SER A 118 1.30 -4.54 -4.52
CA SER A 118 0.88 -3.94 -5.78
C SER A 118 -0.14 -4.84 -6.47
N GLY A 119 -1.24 -4.24 -6.89
CA GLY A 119 -2.26 -4.91 -7.69
C GLY A 119 -1.90 -4.93 -9.17
N MET A 120 -2.72 -4.33 -10.01
CA MET A 120 -2.53 -4.30 -11.46
C MET A 120 -1.30 -3.48 -11.86
N THR A 121 -0.66 -3.86 -12.96
CA THR A 121 0.54 -3.18 -13.48
C THR A 121 0.31 -1.70 -13.80
N TYR A 122 -0.86 -1.35 -14.32
CA TYR A 122 -1.22 0.02 -14.65
C TYR A 122 -1.61 0.89 -13.44
N TRP A 123 -1.69 0.32 -12.24
CA TRP A 123 -1.85 1.07 -10.98
C TRP A 123 -0.52 1.51 -10.37
N TYR A 124 0.59 1.35 -11.08
CA TYR A 124 1.94 1.69 -10.60
C TYR A 124 2.07 3.14 -10.11
N LEU A 125 1.27 4.07 -10.63
CA LEU A 125 1.25 5.46 -10.14
C LEU A 125 0.84 5.53 -8.68
N GLY A 126 -0.18 4.76 -8.28
CA GLY A 126 -0.62 4.68 -6.89
C GLY A 126 0.48 4.12 -5.97
N VAL A 127 1.17 3.09 -6.42
CA VAL A 127 2.33 2.52 -5.71
C VAL A 127 3.43 3.57 -5.53
N ARG A 128 3.81 4.28 -6.60
CA ARG A 128 4.85 5.32 -6.58
C ARG A 128 4.50 6.45 -5.62
N GLU A 129 3.30 7.02 -5.73
CA GLU A 129 2.88 8.13 -4.88
C GLU A 129 2.76 7.70 -3.40
N THR A 130 2.31 6.47 -3.15
CA THR A 130 2.29 5.90 -1.78
C THR A 130 3.70 5.80 -1.21
N ILE A 131 4.65 5.23 -1.96
CA ILE A 131 6.04 5.09 -1.51
C ILE A 131 6.71 6.46 -1.31
N LYS A 132 6.40 7.43 -2.17
CA LYS A 132 6.88 8.81 -2.00
C LYS A 132 6.48 9.38 -0.65
N VAL A 133 5.21 9.29 -0.26
CA VAL A 133 4.73 9.76 1.06
C VAL A 133 5.39 8.99 2.20
N ILE A 134 5.56 7.67 2.06
CA ILE A 134 6.26 6.85 3.06
C ILE A 134 7.69 7.37 3.27
N LYS A 135 8.42 7.63 2.19
CA LYS A 135 9.82 8.10 2.26
C LYS A 135 9.95 9.53 2.79
N GLU A 136 8.92 10.36 2.68
CA GLU A 136 8.89 11.68 3.32
C GLU A 136 8.81 11.57 4.85
N ILE A 137 8.10 10.58 5.39
CA ILE A 137 7.91 10.36 6.83
C ILE A 137 9.00 9.45 7.42
N PHE A 138 9.36 8.39 6.70
CA PHE A 138 10.33 7.38 7.10
C PHE A 138 11.47 7.25 6.08
N PRO A 139 12.34 8.26 5.93
CA PRO A 139 13.34 8.31 4.84
C PRO A 139 14.39 7.20 4.91
N THR A 140 14.68 6.66 6.09
CA THR A 140 15.72 5.66 6.30
C THR A 140 15.19 4.22 6.42
N VAL A 141 13.88 4.06 6.55
CA VAL A 141 13.27 2.73 6.70
C VAL A 141 13.21 2.03 5.35
N PRO A 142 13.68 0.78 5.24
CA PRO A 142 13.64 0.03 4.00
C PRO A 142 12.20 -0.27 3.56
N VAL A 143 11.90 0.04 2.29
CA VAL A 143 10.61 -0.23 1.65
C VAL A 143 10.77 -1.34 0.63
N LEU A 144 10.07 -2.44 0.82
CA LEU A 144 10.02 -3.59 -0.08
C LEU A 144 8.69 -3.58 -0.84
N LEU A 145 8.77 -3.65 -2.15
CA LEU A 145 7.61 -3.73 -3.04
C LEU A 145 7.43 -5.14 -3.58
N GLY A 146 6.28 -5.73 -3.33
CA GLY A 146 5.86 -7.01 -3.87
C GLY A 146 4.54 -6.93 -4.65
N GLY A 147 3.96 -8.08 -4.95
CA GLY A 147 2.66 -8.21 -5.62
C GLY A 147 2.75 -8.29 -7.15
N ILE A 148 1.60 -8.15 -7.82
CA ILE A 148 1.45 -8.45 -9.25
C ILE A 148 2.32 -7.54 -10.14
N TYR A 149 2.31 -6.24 -9.90
CA TYR A 149 3.13 -5.31 -10.67
C TYR A 149 4.63 -5.60 -10.53
N ALA A 150 5.10 -5.83 -9.29
CA ALA A 150 6.48 -6.17 -9.00
C ALA A 150 6.92 -7.47 -9.69
N SER A 151 5.99 -8.44 -9.81
CA SER A 151 6.25 -9.74 -10.41
C SER A 151 6.23 -9.72 -11.94
N LEU A 152 5.27 -9.00 -12.54
CA LEU A 152 5.10 -8.97 -14.00
C LEU A 152 6.02 -7.96 -14.68
N LEU A 153 6.35 -6.85 -14.04
CA LEU A 153 7.18 -5.79 -14.59
C LEU A 153 8.31 -5.38 -13.61
N PRO A 154 9.19 -6.31 -13.18
CA PRO A 154 10.16 -6.04 -12.12
C PRO A 154 11.14 -4.91 -12.47
N ASP A 155 11.58 -4.80 -13.71
CA ASP A 155 12.52 -3.76 -14.13
C ASP A 155 11.86 -2.38 -14.20
N HIS A 156 10.60 -2.31 -14.60
CA HIS A 156 9.82 -1.08 -14.53
C HIS A 156 9.60 -0.67 -13.07
N ALA A 157 9.27 -1.63 -12.20
CA ALA A 157 9.07 -1.38 -10.78
C ALA A 157 10.35 -0.87 -10.10
N ARG A 158 11.52 -1.44 -10.39
CA ARG A 158 12.82 -0.97 -9.87
C ARG A 158 13.12 0.48 -10.26
N ARG A 159 12.79 0.87 -11.49
CA ARG A 159 13.08 2.23 -12.00
C ARG A 159 12.06 3.28 -11.59
N HIS A 160 10.82 2.88 -11.31
CA HIS A 160 9.71 3.85 -11.22
C HIS A 160 8.90 3.82 -9.92
N SER A 161 9.07 2.82 -9.05
CA SER A 161 8.28 2.74 -7.82
C SER A 161 8.81 3.59 -6.67
N GLY A 162 10.13 3.80 -6.61
CA GLY A 162 10.79 4.43 -5.46
C GLY A 162 11.06 3.47 -4.30
N ALA A 163 10.75 2.18 -4.43
CA ALA A 163 11.06 1.16 -3.42
C ALA A 163 12.56 0.88 -3.36
N ASP A 164 13.08 0.58 -2.17
CA ASP A 164 14.49 0.18 -1.99
C ASP A 164 14.76 -1.21 -2.56
N ARG A 165 13.76 -2.09 -2.49
CA ARG A 165 13.84 -3.44 -3.07
C ARG A 165 12.52 -3.83 -3.72
N VAL A 166 12.61 -4.44 -4.90
CA VAL A 166 11.47 -5.04 -5.61
C VAL A 166 11.60 -6.55 -5.52
N ILE A 167 10.54 -7.18 -5.05
CA ILE A 167 10.46 -8.62 -4.79
C ILE A 167 9.49 -9.23 -5.80
N PRO A 168 9.97 -9.74 -6.93
CA PRO A 168 9.13 -10.45 -7.90
C PRO A 168 8.77 -11.84 -7.36
N GLY A 169 7.60 -12.34 -7.73
CA GLY A 169 7.14 -13.67 -7.36
C GLY A 169 6.64 -13.73 -5.91
N ARG A 170 6.96 -14.84 -5.24
CA ARG A 170 6.49 -15.13 -3.88
C ARG A 170 7.30 -14.36 -2.85
N GLY A 171 6.61 -13.65 -1.97
CA GLY A 171 7.23 -12.82 -0.93
C GLY A 171 7.69 -13.61 0.30
N GLU A 172 7.21 -14.84 0.48
CA GLU A 172 7.43 -15.67 1.67
C GLU A 172 8.91 -15.94 1.91
N GLU A 173 9.66 -16.36 0.88
CA GLU A 173 11.10 -16.63 0.99
C GLU A 173 11.89 -15.39 1.42
N THR A 174 11.48 -14.21 0.94
CA THR A 174 12.11 -12.95 1.35
C THR A 174 11.82 -12.63 2.79
N VAL A 175 10.57 -12.81 3.24
CA VAL A 175 10.16 -12.58 4.63
C VAL A 175 10.86 -13.57 5.56
N GLU A 176 10.95 -14.85 5.20
CA GLU A 176 11.67 -15.86 5.99
C GLU A 176 13.16 -15.51 6.15
N ARG A 177 13.80 -15.00 5.09
CA ARG A 177 15.18 -14.52 5.17
C ARG A 177 15.32 -13.33 6.11
N ILE A 178 14.42 -12.34 6.01
CA ILE A 178 14.40 -11.19 6.90
C ILE A 178 14.23 -11.63 8.36
N ILE A 179 13.39 -12.61 8.62
CA ILE A 179 13.18 -13.17 9.96
C ILE A 179 14.47 -13.80 10.48
N LYS A 180 15.16 -14.62 9.67
CA LYS A 180 16.44 -15.24 10.04
C LYS A 180 17.51 -14.18 10.33
N GLU A 181 17.66 -13.18 9.47
CA GLU A 181 18.60 -12.06 9.66
C GLU A 181 18.25 -11.22 10.90
N ALA A 182 16.97 -11.18 11.27
CA ALA A 182 16.46 -10.46 12.43
C ALA A 182 16.62 -11.20 13.74
N GLY A 183 16.53 -12.52 13.69
CA GLY A 183 16.57 -13.39 14.86
C GLY A 183 18.00 -13.66 15.39
N GLY A 184 19.05 -13.38 14.61
CA GLY A 184 20.49 -13.59 14.91
C GLY A 184 20.71 -14.82 15.80
N ASP A 185 21.21 -15.90 15.27
CA ASP A 185 21.55 -17.18 15.93
C ASP A 185 21.15 -17.37 17.39
#